data_f4411fdb144ace9fffed47f6dc038dcf
#
_entry.id   f4411fdb144ace9fffed47f6dc038dcf
#
_cell.length_a   1.000
_cell.length_b   1.000
_cell.length_c   1.000
_cell.angle_alpha   90.00
_cell.angle_beta   90.00
_cell.angle_gamma   90.00
#
_symmetry.space_group_name_H-M   'P 1'
#
loop_
_entity.id
_entity.type
_entity.pdbx_description
1 polymer ?
#
loop_
_entity_poly.entity_id
_entity_poly.type
_entity_poly.pdbx_seq_one_letter_code
_entity_poly.pdbx_strand_id
1 'polypeptide(L)'
;MENICTERLLLTPWRDCEQDAKELYDYAKDKDVGPSAGWKPHESVEESREIIRQLFIKNNTWAIREKVSGKIIGSISLENDRRREDVKSMEMGYSLSKEHWGKGYMTEAAKAVMDYGFEKYGLVVMAICTSPTNKRSQRVIEKCGFKYEGLQRRGYHIYDGTDRDNLTFSILREEWQA
;
A
#
# COMPACT_ATOMS: atom_id res chain seq x y z
N MET A 1 -8.77 3.81 -12.91
CA MET A 1 -7.53 3.02 -12.75
C MET A 1 -7.53 1.85 -13.72
N GLU A 2 -6.36 1.55 -14.33
CA GLU A 2 -6.18 0.38 -15.19
C GLU A 2 -5.73 -0.84 -14.35
N ASN A 3 -5.92 -2.04 -14.91
CA ASN A 3 -5.35 -3.25 -14.32
C ASN A 3 -3.84 -3.28 -14.57
N ILE A 4 -3.08 -3.73 -13.57
CA ILE A 4 -1.64 -3.93 -13.69
C ILE A 4 -1.37 -5.43 -13.55
N CYS A 5 -0.72 -6.02 -14.54
CA CYS A 5 -0.42 -7.45 -14.57
C CYS A 5 1.08 -7.66 -14.35
N THR A 6 1.44 -8.51 -13.39
CA THR A 6 2.83 -8.92 -13.11
C THR A 6 2.99 -10.42 -13.35
N GLU A 7 4.10 -11.01 -12.96
CA GLU A 7 4.32 -12.45 -13.08
C GLU A 7 3.28 -13.25 -12.29
N ARG A 8 3.12 -12.95 -10.99
CA ARG A 8 2.28 -13.72 -10.06
C ARG A 8 0.98 -13.01 -9.66
N LEU A 9 0.84 -11.70 -9.96
CA LEU A 9 -0.23 -10.87 -9.46
C LEU A 9 -1.03 -10.21 -10.59
N LEU A 10 -2.30 -9.93 -10.27
CA LEU A 10 -3.18 -9.05 -11.02
C LEU A 10 -3.70 -7.98 -10.06
N LEU A 11 -3.27 -6.73 -10.27
CA LEU A 11 -3.76 -5.57 -9.52
C LEU A 11 -4.99 -5.01 -10.25
N THR A 12 -6.13 -4.96 -9.56
CA THR A 12 -7.40 -4.51 -10.13
C THR A 12 -8.01 -3.39 -9.29
N PRO A 13 -8.81 -2.49 -9.87
CA PRO A 13 -9.67 -1.65 -9.05
C PRO A 13 -10.53 -2.48 -8.10
N TRP A 14 -10.79 -1.94 -6.91
CA TRP A 14 -11.74 -2.55 -5.98
C TRP A 14 -13.18 -2.42 -6.50
N ARG A 15 -14.00 -3.41 -6.21
CA ARG A 15 -15.42 -3.43 -6.58
C ARG A 15 -16.27 -3.38 -5.32
N ASP A 16 -17.32 -2.57 -5.32
CA ASP A 16 -18.35 -2.60 -4.27
C ASP A 16 -19.24 -3.84 -4.41
N CYS A 17 -18.68 -4.99 -4.06
CA CYS A 17 -19.40 -6.26 -4.09
C CYS A 17 -19.06 -7.11 -2.85
N GLU A 18 -19.94 -8.07 -2.56
CA GLU A 18 -19.81 -8.95 -1.39
C GLU A 18 -18.53 -9.78 -1.43
N GLN A 19 -18.12 -10.24 -2.62
CA GLN A 19 -16.90 -11.05 -2.77
C GLN A 19 -15.65 -10.28 -2.38
N ASP A 20 -15.45 -9.06 -2.92
CA ASP A 20 -14.28 -8.24 -2.60
C ASP A 20 -14.28 -7.84 -1.11
N ALA A 21 -15.46 -7.58 -0.53
CA ALA A 21 -15.60 -7.28 0.89
C ALA A 21 -15.23 -8.47 1.79
N LYS A 22 -15.65 -9.69 1.46
CA LYS A 22 -15.26 -10.91 2.16
C LYS A 22 -13.75 -11.15 2.08
N GLU A 23 -13.16 -11.03 0.89
CA GLU A 23 -11.74 -11.23 0.70
C GLU A 23 -10.89 -10.17 1.41
N LEU A 24 -11.36 -8.90 1.47
CA LEU A 24 -10.74 -7.88 2.30
C LEU A 24 -10.83 -8.26 3.78
N TYR A 25 -12.02 -8.61 4.27
CA TYR A 25 -12.22 -8.99 5.66
C TYR A 25 -11.34 -10.15 6.08
N ASP A 26 -11.18 -11.16 5.22
CA ASP A 26 -10.41 -12.36 5.52
C ASP A 26 -8.97 -12.07 5.94
N TYR A 27 -8.31 -11.09 5.32
CA TYR A 27 -6.96 -10.71 5.74
C TYR A 27 -6.92 -9.50 6.69
N ALA A 28 -7.91 -8.59 6.60
CA ALA A 28 -7.92 -7.36 7.39
C ALA A 28 -8.34 -7.57 8.85
N LYS A 29 -9.02 -8.67 9.18
CA LYS A 29 -9.34 -9.07 10.56
C LYS A 29 -8.13 -9.56 11.36
N ASP A 30 -6.99 -9.86 10.69
CA ASP A 30 -5.79 -10.33 11.37
C ASP A 30 -5.16 -9.20 12.20
N LYS A 31 -4.95 -9.49 13.49
CA LYS A 31 -4.41 -8.55 14.48
C LYS A 31 -2.98 -8.04 14.20
N ASP A 32 -2.27 -8.66 13.27
CA ASP A 32 -0.91 -8.27 12.90
C ASP A 32 -0.88 -7.46 11.60
N VAL A 33 -1.92 -7.52 10.77
CA VAL A 33 -1.98 -6.81 9.48
C VAL A 33 -2.31 -5.34 9.69
N GLY A 34 -3.50 -5.03 10.18
CA GLY A 34 -3.96 -3.66 10.40
C GLY A 34 -3.05 -2.83 11.30
N PRO A 35 -2.73 -3.29 12.51
CA PRO A 35 -1.88 -2.55 13.43
C PRO A 35 -0.48 -2.24 12.89
N SER A 36 0.10 -3.11 12.06
CA SER A 36 1.39 -2.83 11.43
C SER A 36 1.31 -1.68 10.40
N ALA A 37 0.14 -1.44 9.83
CA ALA A 37 -0.15 -0.34 8.90
C ALA A 37 -0.79 0.89 9.60
N GLY A 38 -1.22 0.78 10.86
CA GLY A 38 -1.77 1.88 11.65
C GLY A 38 -3.30 1.94 11.71
N TRP A 39 -4.01 0.90 11.25
CA TRP A 39 -5.46 0.80 11.32
C TRP A 39 -5.89 -0.43 12.14
N LYS A 40 -7.11 -0.36 12.72
CA LYS A 40 -7.63 -1.45 13.55
C LYS A 40 -8.00 -2.66 12.69
N PRO A 41 -7.89 -3.90 13.20
CA PRO A 41 -8.46 -5.06 12.54
C PRO A 41 -9.94 -4.85 12.23
N HIS A 42 -10.38 -5.25 11.04
CA HIS A 42 -11.78 -5.15 10.66
C HIS A 42 -12.63 -6.11 11.49
N GLU A 43 -13.80 -5.67 11.89
CA GLU A 43 -14.71 -6.42 12.77
C GLU A 43 -15.81 -7.18 12.00
N SER A 44 -16.08 -6.74 10.76
CA SER A 44 -17.09 -7.39 9.91
C SER A 44 -16.82 -7.24 8.41
N VAL A 45 -17.55 -8.02 7.62
CA VAL A 45 -17.58 -7.91 6.15
C VAL A 45 -18.20 -6.58 5.72
N GLU A 46 -19.21 -6.10 6.45
CA GLU A 46 -19.89 -4.83 6.21
C GLU A 46 -18.94 -3.65 6.41
N GLU A 47 -18.14 -3.67 7.49
CA GLU A 47 -17.09 -2.67 7.70
C GLU A 47 -16.07 -2.69 6.55
N SER A 48 -15.62 -3.87 6.14
CA SER A 48 -14.71 -4.02 5.00
C SER A 48 -15.32 -3.46 3.71
N ARG A 49 -16.61 -3.70 3.47
CA ARG A 49 -17.32 -3.15 2.31
C ARG A 49 -17.40 -1.63 2.35
N GLU A 50 -17.63 -1.06 3.53
CA GLU A 50 -17.67 0.39 3.70
C GLU A 50 -16.29 1.01 3.46
N ILE A 51 -15.21 0.39 3.93
CA ILE A 51 -13.83 0.80 3.64
C ILE A 51 -13.56 0.77 2.12
N ILE A 52 -13.96 -0.28 1.42
CA ILE A 52 -13.83 -0.34 -0.05
C ILE A 52 -14.54 0.86 -0.68
N ARG A 53 -15.80 1.11 -0.29
CA ARG A 53 -16.67 2.13 -0.87
C ARG A 53 -16.18 3.55 -0.58
N GLN A 54 -15.83 3.83 0.66
CA GLN A 54 -15.50 5.19 1.12
C GLN A 54 -14.03 5.56 0.93
N LEU A 55 -13.15 4.57 0.93
CA LEU A 55 -11.71 4.82 0.89
C LEU A 55 -11.07 4.29 -0.40
N PHE A 56 -11.13 3.00 -0.68
CA PHE A 56 -10.33 2.39 -1.74
C PHE A 56 -10.76 2.78 -3.15
N ILE A 57 -12.08 2.84 -3.40
CA ILE A 57 -12.62 3.27 -4.70
C ILE A 57 -12.34 4.75 -4.97
N LYS A 58 -12.30 5.57 -3.91
CA LYS A 58 -12.06 7.02 -4.04
C LYS A 58 -10.59 7.40 -4.15
N ASN A 59 -9.68 6.56 -3.68
CA ASN A 59 -8.26 6.86 -3.57
C ASN A 59 -7.44 5.82 -4.34
N ASN A 60 -7.14 5.97 -5.56
CA ASN A 60 -6.21 5.18 -6.39
C ASN A 60 -5.62 3.91 -5.71
N THR A 61 -6.50 3.03 -5.20
CA THR A 61 -6.14 1.82 -4.47
C THR A 61 -6.47 0.60 -5.32
N TRP A 62 -5.49 -0.27 -5.55
CA TRP A 62 -5.68 -1.56 -6.22
C TRP A 62 -5.85 -2.68 -5.20
N ALA A 63 -6.74 -3.62 -5.50
CA ALA A 63 -6.76 -4.94 -4.91
C ALA A 63 -5.63 -5.77 -5.54
N ILE A 64 -4.80 -6.39 -4.71
CA ILE A 64 -3.74 -7.30 -5.16
C ILE A 64 -4.34 -8.71 -5.21
N ARG A 65 -4.53 -9.27 -6.41
CA ARG A 65 -5.02 -10.64 -6.61
C ARG A 65 -3.86 -11.56 -6.95
N GLU A 66 -3.75 -12.67 -6.23
CA GLU A 66 -2.83 -13.73 -6.60
C GLU A 66 -3.41 -14.52 -7.80
N LYS A 67 -2.64 -14.68 -8.88
CA LYS A 67 -3.13 -15.31 -10.12
C LYS A 67 -3.51 -16.78 -9.94
N VAL A 68 -2.80 -17.51 -9.10
CA VAL A 68 -3.03 -18.95 -8.90
C VAL A 68 -4.37 -19.20 -8.21
N SER A 69 -4.69 -18.45 -7.17
CA SER A 69 -5.92 -18.61 -6.39
C SER A 69 -7.07 -17.72 -6.88
N GLY A 70 -6.77 -16.66 -7.62
CA GLY A 70 -7.72 -15.61 -7.99
C GLY A 70 -8.16 -14.71 -6.83
N LYS A 71 -7.70 -14.98 -5.60
CA LYS A 71 -8.12 -14.27 -4.38
C LYS A 71 -7.38 -12.97 -4.18
N ILE A 72 -8.04 -12.01 -3.54
CA ILE A 72 -7.39 -10.80 -3.05
C ILE A 72 -6.54 -11.17 -1.82
N ILE A 73 -5.27 -10.82 -1.90
CA ILE A 73 -4.28 -11.09 -0.84
C ILE A 73 -3.76 -9.82 -0.19
N GLY A 74 -4.15 -8.65 -0.68
CA GLY A 74 -3.69 -7.36 -0.17
C GLY A 74 -4.22 -6.17 -0.94
N SER A 75 -3.73 -4.99 -0.58
CA SER A 75 -4.01 -3.71 -1.27
C SER A 75 -2.75 -2.90 -1.43
N ILE A 76 -2.73 -2.05 -2.46
CA ILE A 76 -1.68 -1.06 -2.70
C ILE A 76 -2.28 0.20 -3.31
N SER A 77 -1.84 1.37 -2.84
CA SER A 77 -2.37 2.67 -3.27
C SER A 77 -1.27 3.63 -3.68
N LEU A 78 -1.65 4.61 -4.51
CA LEU A 78 -0.93 5.85 -4.73
C LEU A 78 -1.83 7.00 -4.27
N GLU A 79 -1.48 7.61 -3.15
CA GLU A 79 -2.23 8.68 -2.52
C GLU A 79 -1.50 10.02 -2.64
N ASN A 80 -2.18 11.09 -2.27
CA ASN A 80 -1.60 12.43 -2.29
C ASN A 80 -0.42 12.52 -1.31
N ASP A 81 0.75 12.90 -1.79
CA ASP A 81 1.92 13.16 -0.92
C ASP A 81 1.74 14.52 -0.23
N ARG A 82 1.38 14.49 1.05
CA ARG A 82 1.12 15.69 1.86
C ARG A 82 2.39 16.42 2.33
N ARG A 83 3.57 15.88 2.02
CA ARG A 83 4.88 16.43 2.43
C ARG A 83 5.55 17.29 1.37
N ARG A 84 5.03 17.25 0.13
CA ARG A 84 5.56 18.02 -1.00
C ARG A 84 4.49 18.90 -1.60
N GLU A 85 4.76 20.21 -1.60
CA GLU A 85 3.89 21.22 -2.20
C GLU A 85 4.35 21.47 -3.64
N ASP A 86 3.42 21.56 -4.58
CA ASP A 86 3.64 21.85 -5.99
C ASP A 86 4.63 20.93 -6.73
N VAL A 87 4.96 19.78 -6.13
CA VAL A 87 5.76 18.72 -6.75
C VAL A 87 4.83 17.61 -7.25
N LYS A 88 5.05 17.14 -8.46
CA LYS A 88 4.28 16.02 -9.02
C LYS A 88 4.67 14.72 -8.35
N SER A 89 4.18 14.51 -7.14
CA SER A 89 4.48 13.40 -6.26
C SER A 89 3.23 12.66 -5.78
N MET A 90 3.40 11.40 -5.42
CA MET A 90 2.39 10.60 -4.72
C MET A 90 3.08 9.73 -3.66
N GLU A 91 2.32 9.38 -2.62
CA GLU A 91 2.77 8.49 -1.56
C GLU A 91 2.19 7.09 -1.78
N MET A 92 3.04 6.08 -1.75
CA MET A 92 2.63 4.67 -1.82
C MET A 92 2.24 4.16 -0.44
N GLY A 93 1.07 3.49 -0.36
CA GLY A 93 0.64 2.75 0.81
C GLY A 93 0.28 1.32 0.45
N TYR A 94 0.45 0.37 1.37
CA TYR A 94 0.07 -1.02 1.12
C TYR A 94 -0.22 -1.84 2.39
N SER A 95 -0.99 -2.89 2.20
CA SER A 95 -1.16 -3.98 3.16
C SER A 95 -1.16 -5.34 2.46
N LEU A 96 -0.77 -6.39 3.15
CA LEU A 96 -0.70 -7.75 2.61
C LEU A 96 -1.14 -8.75 3.68
N SER A 97 -1.90 -9.75 3.27
CA SER A 97 -2.27 -10.91 4.09
C SER A 97 -1.02 -11.54 4.72
N LYS A 98 -1.11 -11.87 6.00
CA LYS A 98 -0.01 -12.44 6.79
C LYS A 98 0.56 -13.72 6.18
N GLU A 99 -0.29 -14.57 5.62
CA GLU A 99 0.11 -15.82 4.97
C GLU A 99 1.00 -15.60 3.73
N HIS A 100 0.99 -14.38 3.18
CA HIS A 100 1.75 -14.00 1.99
C HIS A 100 3.02 -13.20 2.30
N TRP A 101 3.31 -12.95 3.59
CA TRP A 101 4.53 -12.25 3.98
C TRP A 101 5.79 -13.06 3.66
N GLY A 102 6.90 -12.36 3.38
CA GLY A 102 8.20 -12.98 3.11
C GLY A 102 8.37 -13.62 1.74
N LYS A 103 7.31 -13.69 0.92
CA LYS A 103 7.29 -14.37 -0.39
C LYS A 103 7.59 -13.44 -1.59
N GLY A 104 7.87 -12.16 -1.33
CA GLY A 104 8.21 -11.18 -2.38
C GLY A 104 7.01 -10.54 -3.10
N TYR A 105 5.78 -10.93 -2.79
CA TYR A 105 4.57 -10.42 -3.45
C TYR A 105 4.45 -8.89 -3.35
N MET A 106 4.68 -8.31 -2.15
CA MET A 106 4.58 -6.86 -2.01
C MET A 106 5.68 -6.11 -2.77
N THR A 107 6.89 -6.65 -2.84
CA THR A 107 7.96 -6.06 -3.66
C THR A 107 7.61 -6.08 -5.14
N GLU A 108 7.00 -7.15 -5.63
CA GLU A 108 6.53 -7.29 -7.01
C GLU A 108 5.40 -6.29 -7.32
N ALA A 109 4.39 -6.20 -6.45
CA ALA A 109 3.31 -5.23 -6.59
C ALA A 109 3.80 -3.79 -6.55
N ALA A 110 4.69 -3.46 -5.59
CA ALA A 110 5.24 -2.11 -5.43
C ALA A 110 6.01 -1.67 -6.68
N LYS A 111 6.87 -2.51 -7.23
CA LYS A 111 7.60 -2.19 -8.47
C LYS A 111 6.66 -1.91 -9.64
N ALA A 112 5.63 -2.73 -9.84
CA ALA A 112 4.66 -2.52 -10.89
C ALA A 112 3.84 -1.22 -10.72
N VAL A 113 3.52 -0.85 -9.47
CA VAL A 113 2.86 0.43 -9.18
C VAL A 113 3.81 1.62 -9.33
N MET A 114 5.11 1.44 -9.08
CA MET A 114 6.14 2.45 -9.35
C MET A 114 6.22 2.73 -10.86
N ASP A 115 6.30 1.69 -11.70
CA ASP A 115 6.25 1.83 -13.17
C ASP A 115 5.01 2.63 -13.59
N TYR A 116 3.85 2.22 -13.09
CA TYR A 116 2.59 2.89 -13.39
C TYR A 116 2.60 4.37 -12.96
N GLY A 117 3.07 4.67 -11.76
CA GLY A 117 3.13 6.04 -11.25
C GLY A 117 4.05 6.94 -12.06
N PHE A 118 5.24 6.46 -12.39
CA PHE A 118 6.21 7.23 -13.18
C PHE A 118 5.79 7.37 -14.65
N GLU A 119 5.25 6.33 -15.27
CA GLU A 119 4.88 6.35 -16.69
C GLU A 119 3.52 7.00 -16.94
N LYS A 120 2.48 6.57 -16.23
CA LYS A 120 1.09 7.01 -16.50
C LYS A 120 0.74 8.31 -15.81
N TYR A 121 1.16 8.50 -14.56
CA TYR A 121 0.91 9.74 -13.85
C TYR A 121 2.02 10.77 -14.08
N GLY A 122 3.16 10.36 -14.65
CA GLY A 122 4.29 11.23 -14.92
C GLY A 122 4.88 11.84 -13.63
N LEU A 123 4.89 11.06 -12.54
CA LEU A 123 5.48 11.51 -11.28
C LEU A 123 6.97 11.82 -11.46
N VAL A 124 7.48 12.76 -10.72
CA VAL A 124 8.93 13.06 -10.64
C VAL A 124 9.55 12.45 -9.40
N VAL A 125 8.74 12.17 -8.38
CA VAL A 125 9.15 11.50 -7.14
C VAL A 125 7.99 10.67 -6.60
N MET A 126 8.31 9.52 -6.03
CA MET A 126 7.37 8.70 -5.27
C MET A 126 7.85 8.60 -3.82
N ALA A 127 6.95 8.84 -2.89
CA ALA A 127 7.19 8.79 -1.46
C ALA A 127 6.61 7.50 -0.86
N ILE A 128 7.15 7.11 0.29
CA ILE A 128 6.60 6.07 1.13
C ILE A 128 7.03 6.30 2.57
N CYS A 129 6.18 5.94 3.53
CA CYS A 129 6.55 5.96 4.94
C CYS A 129 6.23 4.64 5.63
N THR A 130 6.90 4.38 6.75
CA THR A 130 6.65 3.21 7.57
C THR A 130 7.06 3.45 9.03
N SER A 131 6.47 2.67 9.94
CA SER A 131 6.90 2.68 11.34
C SER A 131 8.35 2.20 11.50
N PRO A 132 9.14 2.78 12.42
CA PRO A 132 10.46 2.27 12.79
C PRO A 132 10.46 0.81 13.24
N THR A 133 9.34 0.31 13.75
CA THR A 133 9.17 -1.08 14.19
C THR A 133 8.78 -2.04 13.08
N ASN A 134 8.27 -1.56 11.94
CA ASN A 134 7.83 -2.41 10.84
C ASN A 134 8.99 -2.80 9.90
N LYS A 135 9.83 -3.73 10.37
CA LYS A 135 11.02 -4.19 9.62
C LYS A 135 10.69 -4.88 8.29
N ARG A 136 9.48 -5.46 8.17
CA ARG A 136 9.04 -6.08 6.91
C ARG A 136 8.80 -5.03 5.83
N SER A 137 8.11 -3.94 6.17
CA SER A 137 7.90 -2.83 5.24
C SER A 137 9.21 -2.17 4.85
N GLN A 138 10.13 -1.95 5.81
CA GLN A 138 11.47 -1.40 5.53
C GLN A 138 12.21 -2.24 4.48
N ARG A 139 12.17 -3.57 4.58
CA ARG A 139 12.81 -4.46 3.59
C ARG A 139 12.17 -4.38 2.20
N VAL A 140 10.86 -4.17 2.10
CA VAL A 140 10.19 -3.94 0.81
C VAL A 140 10.65 -2.62 0.22
N ILE A 141 10.67 -1.55 1.02
CA ILE A 141 11.11 -0.21 0.63
C ILE A 141 12.56 -0.24 0.10
N GLU A 142 13.47 -0.89 0.81
CA GLU A 142 14.87 -1.07 0.40
C GLU A 142 14.98 -1.83 -0.94
N LYS A 143 14.25 -2.95 -1.08
CA LYS A 143 14.25 -3.75 -2.32
C LYS A 143 13.65 -3.03 -3.53
N CYS A 144 12.82 -2.02 -3.30
CA CYS A 144 12.28 -1.15 -4.33
C CYS A 144 13.20 0.04 -4.66
N GLY A 145 14.32 0.21 -3.95
CA GLY A 145 15.30 1.23 -4.24
C GLY A 145 15.02 2.61 -3.64
N PHE A 146 14.02 2.71 -2.75
CA PHE A 146 13.72 3.97 -2.06
C PHE A 146 14.87 4.39 -1.15
N LYS A 147 15.18 5.68 -1.13
CA LYS A 147 16.19 6.29 -0.28
C LYS A 147 15.58 6.91 0.97
N TYR A 148 16.26 6.73 2.09
CA TYR A 148 15.84 7.30 3.38
C TYR A 148 15.97 8.82 3.38
N GLU A 149 14.92 9.53 3.81
CA GLU A 149 14.89 10.99 3.93
C GLU A 149 14.95 11.47 5.38
N GLY A 150 14.41 10.69 6.32
CA GLY A 150 14.43 11.12 7.72
C GLY A 150 13.39 10.45 8.60
N LEU A 151 13.43 10.83 9.90
CA LEU A 151 12.46 10.45 10.92
C LEU A 151 11.51 11.62 11.18
N GLN A 152 10.23 11.40 10.92
CA GLN A 152 9.17 12.31 11.33
C GLN A 152 8.61 11.87 12.68
N ARG A 153 8.93 12.62 13.73
CA ARG A 153 8.43 12.34 15.08
C ARG A 153 6.93 12.60 15.15
N ARG A 154 6.16 11.66 15.76
CA ARG A 154 4.70 11.70 15.84
C ARG A 154 4.04 11.99 14.48
N GLY A 155 4.58 11.37 13.43
CA GLY A 155 4.16 11.63 12.05
C GLY A 155 2.86 10.93 11.67
N TYR A 156 2.30 10.06 12.53
CA TYR A 156 1.09 9.32 12.21
C TYR A 156 0.25 9.04 13.47
N HIS A 157 -1.01 9.51 13.44
CA HIS A 157 -1.99 9.18 14.45
C HIS A 157 -2.63 7.83 14.13
N ILE A 158 -2.55 6.85 15.04
CA ILE A 158 -3.07 5.51 14.83
C ILE A 158 -4.40 5.28 15.55
N TYR A 159 -5.09 4.23 15.17
CA TYR A 159 -6.46 3.93 15.60
C TYR A 159 -6.65 3.78 17.13
N ASP A 160 -5.59 3.49 17.87
CA ASP A 160 -5.63 3.34 19.34
C ASP A 160 -5.51 4.67 20.09
N GLY A 161 -5.46 5.79 19.36
CA GLY A 161 -5.34 7.13 19.91
C GLY A 161 -3.92 7.57 20.22
N THR A 162 -2.91 6.77 19.85
CA THR A 162 -1.50 7.13 20.02
C THR A 162 -0.89 7.70 18.75
N ASP A 163 0.19 8.45 18.89
CA ASP A 163 0.99 8.93 17.79
C ASP A 163 2.26 8.09 17.65
N ARG A 164 2.60 7.71 16.46
CA ARG A 164 3.85 7.02 16.16
C ARG A 164 4.76 7.81 15.25
N ASP A 165 6.04 7.55 15.37
CA ASP A 165 7.04 8.07 14.46
C ASP A 165 6.95 7.35 13.10
N ASN A 166 7.29 8.07 12.03
CA ASN A 166 7.43 7.53 10.69
C ASN A 166 8.84 7.70 10.18
N LEU A 167 9.41 6.64 9.63
CA LEU A 167 10.54 6.72 8.72
C LEU A 167 10.01 7.09 7.34
N THR A 168 10.56 8.13 6.73
CA THR A 168 10.18 8.64 5.41
C THR A 168 11.23 8.27 4.38
N PHE A 169 10.78 7.89 3.20
CA PHE A 169 11.62 7.50 2.08
C PHE A 169 11.05 8.05 0.78
N SER A 170 11.90 8.22 -0.22
CA SER A 170 11.47 8.54 -1.58
C SER A 170 12.36 7.89 -2.62
N ILE A 171 11.87 7.87 -3.86
CA ILE A 171 12.63 7.52 -5.05
C ILE A 171 12.30 8.53 -6.14
N LEU A 172 13.32 9.07 -6.80
CA LEU A 172 13.18 9.98 -7.92
C LEU A 172 13.01 9.19 -9.22
N ARG A 173 12.36 9.81 -10.20
CA ARG A 173 12.15 9.19 -11.52
C ARG A 173 13.47 8.75 -12.19
N GLU A 174 14.49 9.59 -12.15
CA GLU A 174 15.80 9.30 -12.71
C GLU A 174 16.54 8.16 -12.01
N GLU A 175 16.25 7.91 -10.72
CA GLU A 175 16.78 6.79 -9.95
C GLU A 175 16.07 5.48 -10.28
N TRP A 176 14.78 5.58 -10.63
CA TRP A 176 13.99 4.42 -11.06
C TRP A 176 14.41 3.91 -12.45
N GLN A 177 14.80 4.81 -13.35
CA GLN A 177 15.21 4.49 -14.72
C GLN A 177 16.69 4.05 -14.84
N ALA A 178 17.49 4.19 -13.78
CA ALA A 178 18.88 3.80 -13.74
C ALA A 178 19.06 2.32 -13.39
#